data_b55bc3983e3a28e9b1551ce5d97629fe
#
_entry.id   b55bc3983e3a28e9b1551ce5d97629fe
#
_cell.length_a   1.000
_cell.length_b   1.000
_cell.length_c   1.000
_cell.angle_alpha   90.00
_cell.angle_beta   90.00
_cell.angle_gamma   90.00
#
_symmetry.space_group_name_H-M   'P 1'
#
loop_
_entity.id
_entity.type
_entity.pdbx_description
1 polymer ?
#
loop_
_entity_poly.entity_id
_entity_poly.type
_entity_poly.pdbx_seq_one_letter_code
_entity_poly.pdbx_strand_id
1 'polypeptide(L)'
;MMKILMVSWEYPPVVIGGLGRHVHHLATELVAAGHDVVVLSRRPTGTDPLSHPTTDEVAEGVRVIAAAEDPHEFAFGTDMMAWVLAMGHAMVRAGLVLNDWRPDVVHAHDWLVAHPAIALAQFFDVPLVSTIHATEAGRHSGWVSGRVSRQVHG
;
A
#
# COMPACT_ATOMS: atom_id res chain seq x y z
N MET A 1 10.01 8.14 19.91
CA MET A 1 9.36 6.98 19.28
C MET A 1 8.12 7.46 18.55
N MET A 2 7.98 7.09 17.28
CA MET A 2 6.81 7.39 16.49
C MET A 2 6.04 6.11 16.14
N LYS A 3 4.74 6.23 15.98
CA LYS A 3 3.89 5.18 15.43
C LYS A 3 3.66 5.49 13.96
N ILE A 4 4.14 4.65 13.08
CA ILE A 4 4.16 4.89 11.64
C ILE A 4 3.29 3.85 10.93
N LEU A 5 2.29 4.30 10.20
CA LEU A 5 1.54 3.46 9.29
C LEU A 5 2.11 3.63 7.89
N MET A 6 2.83 2.63 7.42
CA MET A 6 3.32 2.59 6.05
C MET A 6 2.28 1.92 5.15
N VAL A 7 1.98 2.55 4.04
CA VAL A 7 1.07 2.01 3.03
C VAL A 7 1.86 1.76 1.76
N SER A 8 1.94 0.50 1.35
CA SER A 8 2.69 0.09 0.17
C SER A 8 1.98 -1.05 -0.54
N TRP A 9 1.92 -1.00 -1.87
CA TRP A 9 1.31 -2.09 -2.62
C TRP A 9 2.27 -3.28 -2.80
N GLU A 10 3.56 -3.10 -2.50
CA GLU A 10 4.55 -4.17 -2.43
C GLU A 10 5.17 -4.25 -1.04
N TYR A 11 5.17 -5.43 -0.47
CA TYR A 11 5.88 -5.78 0.75
C TYR A 11 6.03 -7.30 0.76
N PRO A 12 7.14 -7.86 1.23
CA PRO A 12 7.30 -9.32 1.21
C PRO A 12 6.11 -10.07 1.82
N PRO A 13 5.61 -11.16 1.22
CA PRO A 13 6.19 -11.86 0.07
C PRO A 13 5.85 -11.28 -1.32
N VAL A 14 5.08 -10.20 -1.40
CA VAL A 14 4.75 -9.55 -2.67
C VAL A 14 5.86 -8.58 -3.04
N VAL A 15 6.82 -9.05 -3.82
CA VAL A 15 7.96 -8.26 -4.29
C VAL A 15 8.08 -8.43 -5.80
N ILE A 16 7.76 -7.36 -6.54
CA ILE A 16 7.81 -7.35 -8.01
C ILE A 16 9.08 -6.64 -8.49
N GLY A 17 9.47 -5.57 -7.79
CA GLY A 17 10.66 -4.80 -8.12
C GLY A 17 11.36 -4.27 -6.88
N GLY A 18 12.04 -3.13 -7.01
CA GLY A 18 12.79 -2.53 -5.91
C GLY A 18 11.94 -1.95 -4.79
N LEU A 19 10.68 -1.62 -5.06
CA LEU A 19 9.79 -0.97 -4.09
C LEU A 19 9.60 -1.82 -2.83
N GLY A 20 9.22 -3.08 -3.00
CA GLY A 20 8.99 -3.98 -1.86
C GLY A 20 10.21 -4.17 -0.99
N ARG A 21 11.39 -4.26 -1.59
CA ARG A 21 12.67 -4.37 -0.88
C ARG A 21 12.99 -3.09 -0.13
N HIS A 22 12.79 -1.94 -0.76
CA HIS A 22 13.03 -0.63 -0.14
C HIS A 22 12.13 -0.43 1.07
N VAL A 23 10.84 -0.68 0.94
CA VAL A 23 9.88 -0.52 2.03
C VAL A 23 10.18 -1.49 3.17
N HIS A 24 10.52 -2.74 2.86
CA HIS A 24 10.92 -3.73 3.86
C HIS A 24 12.16 -3.27 4.64
N HIS A 25 13.20 -2.83 3.94
CA HIS A 25 14.41 -2.35 4.56
C HIS A 25 14.14 -1.13 5.45
N LEU A 26 13.38 -0.16 4.96
CA LEU A 26 13.01 1.02 5.71
C LEU A 26 12.20 0.67 6.97
N ALA A 27 11.21 -0.21 6.85
CA ALA A 27 10.39 -0.62 7.98
C ALA A 27 11.21 -1.29 9.08
N THR A 28 12.09 -2.23 8.70
CA THR A 28 12.94 -2.93 9.67
C THR A 28 13.96 -1.99 10.33
N GLU A 29 14.53 -1.04 9.58
CA GLU A 29 15.44 -0.04 10.13
C GLU A 29 14.73 0.91 11.09
N LEU A 30 13.50 1.31 10.81
CA LEU A 30 12.71 2.16 11.71
C LEU A 30 12.38 1.44 13.01
N VAL A 31 12.04 0.15 12.94
CA VAL A 31 11.83 -0.66 14.15
C VAL A 31 13.11 -0.78 14.94
N ALA A 32 14.25 -1.00 14.28
CA ALA A 32 15.56 -1.04 14.94
C ALA A 32 15.91 0.29 15.64
N ALA A 33 15.44 1.41 15.09
CA ALA A 33 15.61 2.74 15.68
C ALA A 33 14.62 3.04 16.82
N GLY A 34 13.75 2.11 17.17
CA GLY A 34 12.82 2.24 18.30
C GLY A 34 11.42 2.75 17.92
N HIS A 35 11.09 2.82 16.65
CA HIS A 35 9.76 3.21 16.21
C HIS A 35 8.81 2.00 16.13
N ASP A 36 7.53 2.27 16.26
CA ASP A 36 6.47 1.27 16.11
C ASP A 36 5.91 1.38 14.69
N VAL A 37 6.07 0.32 13.90
CA VAL A 37 5.73 0.33 12.47
C VAL A 37 4.68 -0.73 12.16
N VAL A 38 3.60 -0.30 11.55
CA VAL A 38 2.61 -1.16 10.91
C VAL A 38 2.70 -0.93 9.40
N VAL A 39 2.86 -2.00 8.64
CA VAL A 39 2.81 -1.95 7.18
C VAL A 39 1.45 -2.47 6.72
N LEU A 40 0.75 -1.65 5.94
CA LEU A 40 -0.48 -2.05 5.26
C LEU A 40 -0.14 -2.29 3.80
N SER A 41 -0.28 -3.53 3.37
CA SER A 41 0.01 -3.98 2.03
C SER A 41 -1.13 -4.87 1.52
N ARG A 42 -0.86 -5.74 0.59
CA ARG A 42 -1.86 -6.59 -0.04
C ARG A 42 -1.42 -8.03 -0.20
N ARG A 43 -2.38 -8.92 -0.33
CA ARG A 43 -2.13 -10.30 -0.77
C ARG A 43 -1.76 -10.30 -2.26
N PRO A 44 -1.13 -11.35 -2.76
CA PRO A 44 -0.72 -11.43 -4.17
C PRO A 44 -1.88 -11.24 -5.14
N THR A 45 -1.59 -10.64 -6.29
CA THR A 45 -2.57 -10.37 -7.35
C THR A 45 -3.20 -11.67 -7.86
N GLY A 46 -4.51 -11.64 -8.08
CA GLY A 46 -5.27 -12.77 -8.63
C GLY A 46 -5.59 -13.86 -7.62
N THR A 47 -5.41 -13.59 -6.33
CA THR A 47 -5.76 -14.55 -5.28
C THR A 47 -7.21 -14.40 -4.83
N ASP A 48 -7.85 -15.54 -4.59
CA ASP A 48 -9.22 -15.59 -4.05
C ASP A 48 -9.21 -15.17 -2.58
N PRO A 49 -10.04 -14.21 -2.16
CA PRO A 49 -10.08 -13.77 -0.77
C PRO A 49 -10.53 -14.85 0.22
N LEU A 50 -11.23 -15.88 -0.24
CA LEU A 50 -11.63 -17.01 0.62
C LEU A 50 -10.44 -17.91 0.96
N SER A 51 -9.55 -18.14 0.00
CA SER A 51 -8.33 -18.95 0.22
C SER A 51 -7.14 -18.12 0.68
N HIS A 52 -7.16 -16.81 0.38
CA HIS A 52 -6.10 -15.86 0.75
C HIS A 52 -6.72 -14.66 1.46
N PRO A 53 -7.25 -14.86 2.67
CA PRO A 53 -7.87 -13.76 3.42
C PRO A 53 -6.84 -12.73 3.86
N THR A 54 -7.32 -11.59 4.32
CA THR A 54 -6.47 -10.58 4.95
C THR A 54 -5.69 -11.19 6.11
N THR A 55 -4.40 -10.96 6.14
CA THR A 55 -3.52 -11.43 7.21
C THR A 55 -3.05 -10.26 8.07
N ASP A 56 -2.75 -10.55 9.33
CA ASP A 56 -2.22 -9.60 10.30
C ASP A 56 -1.17 -10.35 11.13
N GLU A 57 0.10 -10.14 10.80
CA GLU A 57 1.20 -10.92 11.35
C GLU A 57 2.35 -10.00 11.71
N VAL A 58 3.18 -10.42 12.68
CA VAL A 58 4.41 -9.71 13.02
C VAL A 58 5.59 -10.49 12.47
N ALA A 59 6.43 -9.83 11.70
CA ALA A 59 7.67 -10.38 11.17
C ALA A 59 8.79 -9.34 11.32
N GLU A 60 9.91 -9.73 11.89
CA GLU A 60 11.08 -8.88 12.11
C GLU A 60 10.74 -7.60 12.90
N GLY A 61 9.82 -7.71 13.84
CA GLY A 61 9.35 -6.59 14.64
C GLY A 61 8.36 -5.65 13.97
N VAL A 62 8.02 -5.91 12.70
CA VAL A 62 7.07 -5.12 11.93
C VAL A 62 5.73 -5.85 11.88
N ARG A 63 4.66 -5.16 12.27
CA ARG A 63 3.30 -5.70 12.08
C ARG A 63 2.89 -5.46 10.63
N VAL A 64 2.54 -6.52 9.94
CA VAL A 64 2.17 -6.49 8.53
C VAL A 64 0.72 -6.91 8.37
N ILE A 65 -0.10 -6.02 7.85
CA ILE A 65 -1.48 -6.28 7.48
C ILE A 65 -1.52 -6.34 5.95
N ALA A 66 -1.79 -7.53 5.40
CA ALA A 66 -1.88 -7.74 3.96
C ALA A 66 -3.34 -7.94 3.57
N ALA A 67 -3.92 -6.94 2.93
CA ALA A 67 -5.33 -6.93 2.55
C ALA A 67 -5.63 -7.94 1.45
N ALA A 68 -6.71 -8.71 1.62
CA ALA A 68 -7.21 -9.60 0.59
C ALA A 68 -7.65 -8.80 -0.64
N GLU A 69 -7.49 -9.40 -1.81
CA GLU A 69 -7.96 -8.82 -3.06
C GLU A 69 -9.47 -9.02 -3.18
N ASP A 70 -10.22 -7.95 -3.00
CA ASP A 70 -11.68 -8.00 -2.99
C ASP A 70 -12.24 -6.70 -3.59
N PRO A 71 -12.93 -6.73 -4.72
CA PRO A 71 -13.19 -7.92 -5.54
C PRO A 71 -11.95 -8.34 -6.35
N HIS A 72 -11.80 -9.65 -6.56
CA HIS A 72 -10.68 -10.22 -7.32
C HIS A 72 -10.95 -10.31 -8.84
N GLU A 73 -12.11 -9.86 -9.28
CA GLU A 73 -12.50 -9.91 -10.69
C GLU A 73 -11.76 -8.90 -11.57
N PHE A 74 -11.23 -7.84 -10.98
CA PHE A 74 -10.44 -6.88 -11.73
C PHE A 74 -9.01 -7.37 -11.88
N ALA A 75 -8.46 -7.29 -13.08
CA ALA A 75 -7.10 -7.67 -13.35
C ALA A 75 -6.21 -6.43 -13.51
N PHE A 76 -5.10 -6.39 -12.77
CA PHE A 76 -4.17 -5.25 -12.83
C PHE A 76 -3.72 -4.94 -14.26
N GLY A 77 -3.45 -5.97 -15.07
CA GLY A 77 -2.94 -5.79 -16.43
C GLY A 77 -3.96 -5.21 -17.41
N THR A 78 -5.25 -5.48 -17.23
CA THR A 78 -6.31 -5.05 -18.15
C THR A 78 -7.22 -3.97 -17.57
N ASP A 79 -7.41 -3.96 -16.26
CA ASP A 79 -8.35 -3.08 -15.57
C ASP A 79 -7.64 -2.27 -14.48
N MET A 80 -6.47 -1.73 -14.79
CA MET A 80 -5.54 -1.17 -13.81
C MET A 80 -6.20 -0.18 -12.84
N MET A 81 -6.94 0.81 -13.33
CA MET A 81 -7.51 1.82 -12.43
C MET A 81 -8.66 1.25 -11.59
N ALA A 82 -9.47 0.37 -12.16
CA ALA A 82 -10.51 -0.30 -11.39
C ALA A 82 -9.90 -1.18 -10.31
N TRP A 83 -8.85 -1.91 -10.65
CA TRP A 83 -8.11 -2.74 -9.70
C TRP A 83 -7.48 -1.91 -8.58
N VAL A 84 -6.81 -0.80 -8.94
CA VAL A 84 -6.17 0.10 -7.97
C VAL A 84 -7.19 0.66 -6.99
N LEU A 85 -8.36 1.10 -7.47
CA LEU A 85 -9.41 1.65 -6.62
C LEU A 85 -10.02 0.56 -5.72
N ALA A 86 -10.26 -0.62 -6.25
CA ALA A 86 -10.81 -1.74 -5.48
C ALA A 86 -9.83 -2.20 -4.40
N MET A 87 -8.56 -2.36 -4.75
CA MET A 87 -7.51 -2.70 -3.77
C MET A 87 -7.34 -1.59 -2.73
N GLY A 88 -7.39 -0.33 -3.15
CA GLY A 88 -7.34 0.80 -2.23
C GLY A 88 -8.47 0.73 -1.20
N HIS A 89 -9.67 0.41 -1.64
CA HIS A 89 -10.82 0.25 -0.74
C HIS A 89 -10.62 -0.94 0.21
N ALA A 90 -10.11 -2.07 -0.27
CA ALA A 90 -9.78 -3.21 0.59
C ALA A 90 -8.72 -2.85 1.63
N MET A 91 -7.70 -2.09 1.24
CA MET A 91 -6.66 -1.61 2.16
C MET A 91 -7.23 -0.65 3.21
N VAL A 92 -8.14 0.25 2.83
CA VAL A 92 -8.82 1.12 3.80
C VAL A 92 -9.57 0.28 4.83
N ARG A 93 -10.36 -0.68 4.40
CA ARG A 93 -11.09 -1.56 5.32
C ARG A 93 -10.16 -2.31 6.26
N ALA A 94 -9.05 -2.82 5.73
CA ALA A 94 -8.05 -3.52 6.55
C ALA A 94 -7.41 -2.58 7.57
N GLY A 95 -7.13 -1.33 7.19
CA GLY A 95 -6.57 -0.33 8.10
C GLY A 95 -7.53 0.12 9.19
N LEU A 96 -8.84 0.13 8.91
CA LEU A 96 -9.85 0.55 9.89
C LEU A 96 -10.02 -0.43 11.05
N VAL A 97 -9.51 -1.66 10.95
CA VAL A 97 -9.53 -2.61 12.08
C VAL A 97 -8.42 -2.36 13.10
N LEU A 98 -7.56 -1.38 12.88
CA LEU A 98 -6.54 -0.95 13.86
C LEU A 98 -7.20 -0.14 15.00
N ASN A 99 -8.00 -0.81 15.84
CA ASN A 99 -8.77 -0.14 16.87
C ASN A 99 -7.94 0.29 18.09
N ASP A 100 -6.90 -0.48 18.40
CA ASP A 100 -6.08 -0.29 19.60
C ASP A 100 -4.78 0.46 19.30
N TRP A 101 -4.58 0.84 18.05
CA TRP A 101 -3.34 1.43 17.58
C TRP A 101 -3.65 2.61 16.67
N ARG A 102 -3.07 3.76 16.98
CA ARG A 102 -3.23 4.97 16.18
C ARG A 102 -1.87 5.44 15.72
N PRO A 103 -1.68 5.67 14.40
CA PRO A 103 -0.41 6.20 13.91
C PRO A 103 -0.24 7.67 14.28
N ASP A 104 1.02 8.10 14.34
CA ASP A 104 1.38 9.52 14.38
C ASP A 104 1.51 10.10 12.98
N VAL A 105 1.77 9.25 11.99
CA VAL A 105 1.95 9.62 10.59
C VAL A 105 1.56 8.45 9.69
N VAL A 106 0.99 8.76 8.53
CA VAL A 106 0.79 7.82 7.43
C VAL A 106 1.85 8.10 6.38
N HIS A 107 2.63 7.08 6.03
CA HIS A 107 3.68 7.18 5.02
C HIS A 107 3.31 6.31 3.81
N ALA A 108 2.93 6.94 2.72
CA ALA A 108 2.59 6.28 1.46
C ALA A 108 3.81 6.10 0.59
N HIS A 109 3.94 4.92 -0.01
CA HIS A 109 5.02 4.59 -0.94
C HIS A 109 4.43 4.39 -2.33
N ASP A 110 4.75 5.33 -3.22
CA ASP A 110 4.31 5.43 -4.60
C ASP A 110 2.83 5.82 -4.76
N TRP A 111 2.41 6.06 -6.01
CA TRP A 111 1.10 6.63 -6.31
C TRP A 111 -0.05 5.62 -6.22
N LEU A 112 0.25 4.33 -6.40
CA LEU A 112 -0.79 3.28 -6.40
C LEU A 112 -1.56 3.21 -5.08
N VAL A 113 -0.94 3.63 -3.98
CA VAL A 113 -1.57 3.62 -2.65
C VAL A 113 -2.01 5.02 -2.19
N ALA A 114 -1.99 6.01 -3.07
CA ALA A 114 -2.35 7.37 -2.70
C ALA A 114 -3.77 7.45 -2.13
N HIS A 115 -4.73 6.80 -2.78
CA HIS A 115 -6.12 6.84 -2.36
C HIS A 115 -6.34 6.27 -0.95
N PRO A 116 -5.92 5.03 -0.63
CA PRO A 116 -6.07 4.51 0.72
C PRO A 116 -5.26 5.28 1.76
N ALA A 117 -4.07 5.76 1.41
CA ALA A 117 -3.24 6.53 2.32
C ALA A 117 -3.91 7.86 2.72
N ILE A 118 -4.47 8.57 1.75
CA ILE A 118 -5.22 9.82 2.00
C ILE A 118 -6.43 9.54 2.92
N ALA A 119 -7.20 8.50 2.60
CA ALA A 119 -8.38 8.14 3.39
C ALA A 119 -8.01 7.81 4.84
N LEU A 120 -6.95 7.04 5.05
CA LEU A 120 -6.51 6.65 6.39
C LEU A 120 -5.91 7.82 7.16
N ALA A 121 -5.13 8.69 6.49
CA ALA A 121 -4.61 9.89 7.13
C ALA A 121 -5.74 10.81 7.61
N GLN A 122 -6.78 10.97 6.81
CA GLN A 122 -7.97 11.74 7.20
C GLN A 122 -8.72 11.08 8.36
N PHE A 123 -8.91 9.77 8.30
CA PHE A 123 -9.60 9.02 9.35
C PHE A 123 -8.88 9.14 10.70
N PHE A 124 -7.56 9.00 10.69
CA PHE A 124 -6.75 9.10 11.92
C PHE A 124 -6.43 10.55 12.31
N ASP A 125 -6.71 11.50 11.44
CA ASP A 125 -6.37 12.92 11.62
C ASP A 125 -4.88 13.12 11.91
N VAL A 126 -4.05 12.62 11.02
CA VAL A 126 -2.59 12.67 11.12
C VAL A 126 -1.98 13.11 9.78
N PRO A 127 -0.72 13.60 9.81
CA PRO A 127 -0.03 13.98 8.58
C PRO A 127 0.16 12.80 7.63
N LEU A 128 0.16 13.12 6.33
CA LEU A 128 0.50 12.20 5.26
C LEU A 128 1.85 12.59 4.68
N VAL A 129 2.78 11.66 4.66
CA VAL A 129 4.05 11.76 3.93
C VAL A 129 3.98 10.82 2.75
N SER A 130 4.38 11.28 1.58
CA SER A 130 4.35 10.46 0.37
C SER A 130 5.73 10.45 -0.26
N THR A 131 6.25 9.24 -0.52
CA THR A 131 7.49 9.04 -1.27
C THR A 131 7.13 8.49 -2.63
N ILE A 132 7.49 9.24 -3.68
CA ILE A 132 7.22 8.85 -5.06
C ILE A 132 8.45 8.16 -5.61
N HIS A 133 8.35 6.86 -5.86
CA HIS A 133 9.43 6.04 -6.42
C HIS A 133 9.45 6.08 -7.94
N ALA A 134 8.26 6.11 -8.57
CA ALA A 134 8.11 6.22 -10.01
C ALA A 134 6.75 6.82 -10.36
N THR A 135 6.70 7.61 -11.42
CA THR A 135 5.46 8.10 -12.02
C THR A 135 5.24 7.37 -13.34
N GLU A 136 4.00 7.35 -13.84
CA GLU A 136 3.74 6.78 -15.16
C GLU A 136 4.54 7.51 -16.26
N ALA A 137 4.62 8.83 -16.18
CA ALA A 137 5.45 9.61 -17.12
C ALA A 137 6.93 9.21 -17.03
N GLY A 138 7.47 9.03 -15.82
CA GLY A 138 8.86 8.61 -15.63
C GLY A 138 9.14 7.20 -16.14
N ARG A 139 8.20 6.26 -15.98
CA ARG A 139 8.34 4.89 -16.49
C ARG A 139 8.45 4.82 -18.01
N HIS A 140 7.85 5.77 -18.71
CA HIS A 140 7.80 5.81 -20.16
C HIS A 140 8.62 6.97 -20.74
N SER A 141 9.68 7.41 -20.04
CA SER A 141 10.59 8.49 -20.46
C SER A 141 9.83 9.77 -20.84
N GLY A 142 8.82 10.13 -20.06
CA GLY A 142 7.98 11.29 -20.31
C GLY A 142 6.72 11.01 -21.11
N TRP A 143 6.57 9.81 -21.65
CA TRP A 143 5.36 9.41 -22.37
C TRP A 143 4.41 8.64 -21.45
N VAL A 144 3.14 8.92 -21.58
CA VAL A 144 2.09 8.18 -20.88
C VAL A 144 1.25 7.47 -21.93
N SER A 145 1.03 6.16 -21.77
CA SER A 145 0.23 5.39 -22.71
C SER A 145 -1.19 5.97 -22.81
N GLY A 146 -1.80 5.91 -24.00
CA GLY A 146 -3.11 6.50 -24.21
C GLY A 146 -4.17 5.99 -23.24
N ARG A 147 -4.07 4.73 -22.81
CA ARG A 147 -4.97 4.13 -21.83
C ARG A 147 -4.80 4.73 -20.45
N VAL A 148 -3.55 4.76 -19.97
CA VAL A 148 -3.21 5.31 -18.65
C VAL A 148 -3.45 6.81 -18.63
N SER A 149 -3.08 7.53 -19.71
CA SER A 149 -3.29 8.96 -19.80
C SER A 149 -4.76 9.35 -19.61
N ARG A 150 -5.67 8.64 -20.24
CA ARG A 150 -7.10 8.92 -20.07
C ARG A 150 -7.60 8.69 -18.64
N GLN A 151 -7.01 7.75 -17.91
CA GLN A 151 -7.42 7.42 -16.54
C GLN A 151 -6.75 8.29 -15.49
N VAL A 152 -5.50 8.71 -15.75
CA VAL A 152 -4.70 9.47 -14.77
C VAL A 152 -4.83 10.98 -14.97
N HIS A 153 -4.92 11.45 -16.21
CA HIS A 153 -5.00 12.88 -16.56
C HIS A 153 -6.39 13.34 -16.98
N GLY A 154 -7.28 12.40 -17.20
CA GLY A 154 -8.69 12.70 -17.50
C GLY A 154 -9.48 12.83 -16.24
#